data_614ed6a495b480a258b316059ed9ad2b
#
_entry.id   614ed6a495b480a258b316059ed9ad2b
#
_cell.length_a   1.000
_cell.length_b   1.000
_cell.length_c   1.000
_cell.angle_alpha   90.00
_cell.angle_beta   90.00
_cell.angle_gamma   90.00
#
_symmetry.space_group_name_H-M   'P 1'
#
loop_
_entity.id
_entity.type
_entity.pdbx_description
1 polymer ?
#
loop_
_entity_poly.entity_id
_entity_poly.type
_entity_poly.pdbx_seq_one_letter_code
_entity_poly.pdbx_strand_id
1 'polypeptide(L)'
;MSNGENGHNLGNAAHLHANVTRRRVLRWSAAGGAVGLGATLLSSKPWRAALADAKPYKLGTEQPLTGVAAYGGKSSLVGVQMAVDRINKSGGINGRPVELVVADDQSKPDTGRRAVEKLATEDGIDFHVGGFLSNICLACTPVWEEHKIVNMIGVCLDTTLTTSKCSRYTFRTFDFAPAQAKAFAPYLVRQIGKKWHILYADYSWGQSTRDAYTAEIKANGGEVVGSTGIPLGTADTTSFLSKIGGDFDGLFLIFFGSDAINVVNQGTDLGLAKKYKFAGDGAVATSTQLPAMGNKIEGFVGIDRYLPVFDAPLDTPELHSFFDEALGRLKKVDPSGPLPDRYVQSNFEAVNALKLGVEKSGFQGRNDTPKLIEALEGLTMKAGPDFPTGDKVLRKDDHQVFMRELIYVIKDGTYHVQQAVSWDQTLVPPACHFPAA
;
A
#
# COMPACT_ATOMS: atom_id res chain seq x y z
N MET A 1 -19.58 -49.12 40.09
CA MET A 1 -20.76 -49.24 39.20
C MET A 1 -20.65 -48.15 38.14
N SER A 2 -20.45 -48.60 36.98
CA SER A 2 -20.68 -48.21 35.58
C SER A 2 -20.22 -46.81 35.14
N ASN A 3 -19.15 -46.72 34.44
CA ASN A 3 -18.96 -46.72 32.95
C ASN A 3 -19.67 -45.56 32.18
N GLY A 4 -18.89 -44.80 31.48
CA GLY A 4 -19.32 -43.87 30.44
C GLY A 4 -18.11 -43.17 29.80
N GLU A 5 -17.31 -43.90 28.98
CA GLU A 5 -16.35 -43.35 28.03
C GLU A 5 -17.08 -42.53 26.95
N ASN A 6 -16.54 -41.39 26.55
CA ASN A 6 -16.63 -40.94 25.18
C ASN A 6 -15.40 -40.09 24.82
N GLY A 7 -14.50 -40.75 24.12
CA GLY A 7 -13.36 -40.11 23.47
C GLY A 7 -13.79 -39.32 22.27
N HIS A 8 -13.26 -38.12 22.12
CA HIS A 8 -13.25 -37.41 20.86
C HIS A 8 -11.82 -37.35 20.29
N ASN A 9 -11.70 -38.06 19.22
CA ASN A 9 -10.62 -38.21 18.29
C ASN A 9 -10.17 -36.82 17.75
N LEU A 10 -8.94 -36.43 18.04
CA LEU A 10 -8.25 -35.35 17.33
C LEU A 10 -7.58 -35.95 16.10
N GLY A 11 -8.26 -35.83 14.97
CA GLY A 11 -7.76 -36.22 13.66
C GLY A 11 -6.70 -35.24 13.15
N ASN A 12 -5.57 -35.82 12.83
CA ASN A 12 -4.42 -35.26 12.13
C ASN A 12 -4.81 -34.41 10.91
N ALA A 13 -4.37 -33.18 10.85
CA ALA A 13 -4.23 -32.41 9.62
C ALA A 13 -2.76 -32.42 9.19
N ALA A 14 -2.41 -33.45 8.42
CA ALA A 14 -1.11 -33.56 7.76
C ALA A 14 -1.18 -32.94 6.36
N HIS A 15 -0.22 -32.06 6.08
CA HIS A 15 0.42 -31.79 4.79
C HIS A 15 -0.43 -31.81 3.50
N LEU A 16 -0.67 -30.63 2.95
CA LEU A 16 -0.91 -30.43 1.52
C LEU A 16 0.18 -29.54 0.92
N HIS A 17 1.30 -30.16 0.57
CA HIS A 17 2.22 -29.65 -0.43
C HIS A 17 1.62 -29.96 -1.81
N ALA A 18 1.08 -28.97 -2.48
CA ALA A 18 0.68 -29.11 -3.88
C ALA A 18 1.86 -28.71 -4.78
N ASN A 19 2.58 -29.72 -5.24
CA ASN A 19 3.48 -29.62 -6.38
C ASN A 19 2.66 -29.36 -7.65
N VAL A 20 2.76 -28.17 -8.23
CA VAL A 20 2.25 -27.93 -9.59
C VAL A 20 3.32 -28.30 -10.59
N THR A 21 3.28 -29.53 -11.05
CA THR A 21 4.06 -30.03 -12.18
C THR A 21 3.37 -29.68 -13.50
N ARG A 22 4.16 -29.17 -14.43
CA ARG A 22 3.82 -28.88 -15.82
C ARG A 22 3.19 -30.08 -16.54
N ARG A 23 2.33 -29.79 -17.53
CA ARG A 23 1.81 -30.62 -18.62
C ARG A 23 0.56 -31.46 -18.32
N ARG A 24 -0.57 -30.94 -18.86
CA ARG A 24 -1.50 -31.77 -19.68
C ARG A 24 -2.27 -30.91 -20.66
N VAL A 25 -1.77 -30.85 -21.87
CA VAL A 25 -2.56 -30.47 -23.06
C VAL A 25 -3.35 -31.71 -23.45
N LEU A 26 -4.66 -31.71 -23.34
CA LEU A 26 -5.53 -32.71 -23.89
C LEU A 26 -5.99 -32.30 -25.28
N ARG A 27 -5.52 -33.04 -26.27
CA ARG A 27 -6.06 -33.08 -27.62
C ARG A 27 -7.46 -33.68 -27.58
N TRP A 28 -8.40 -33.02 -28.19
CA TRP A 28 -9.63 -33.64 -28.64
C TRP A 28 -9.73 -33.44 -30.15
N SER A 29 -9.69 -34.56 -30.83
CA SER A 29 -9.78 -34.74 -32.28
C SER A 29 -11.23 -34.71 -32.73
N ALA A 30 -11.38 -34.28 -33.95
CA ALA A 30 -12.58 -34.08 -34.73
C ALA A 30 -13.43 -35.33 -35.01
N ALA A 31 -14.70 -35.12 -35.19
CA ALA A 31 -15.49 -35.81 -36.24
C ALA A 31 -16.80 -35.10 -36.56
N GLY A 32 -16.94 -34.70 -37.80
CA GLY A 32 -18.20 -34.86 -38.55
C GLY A 32 -19.14 -33.68 -38.69
N GLY A 33 -19.29 -33.15 -39.94
CA GLY A 33 -20.53 -32.62 -40.44
C GLY A 33 -20.45 -31.24 -41.11
N ALA A 34 -20.18 -31.20 -42.40
CA ALA A 34 -20.40 -30.04 -43.25
C ALA A 34 -21.91 -29.80 -43.48
N VAL A 35 -22.34 -28.54 -43.47
CA VAL A 35 -23.23 -27.82 -44.43
C VAL A 35 -23.56 -26.41 -43.89
N GLY A 36 -23.43 -25.36 -44.72
CA GLY A 36 -24.07 -24.05 -44.49
C GLY A 36 -23.18 -22.86 -44.67
N LEU A 37 -23.19 -22.34 -45.88
CA LEU A 37 -22.62 -21.04 -46.27
C LEU A 37 -23.15 -19.85 -45.45
N GLY A 38 -22.24 -18.95 -45.13
CA GLY A 38 -22.57 -17.53 -44.92
C GLY A 38 -22.65 -17.03 -43.51
N ALA A 39 -21.50 -16.91 -42.83
CA ALA A 39 -21.34 -15.91 -41.75
C ALA A 39 -19.89 -15.43 -41.76
N THR A 40 -19.75 -14.20 -42.08
CA THR A 40 -18.55 -13.38 -42.14
C THR A 40 -17.64 -13.61 -40.95
N LEU A 41 -16.41 -14.03 -41.26
CA LEU A 41 -15.23 -14.05 -40.40
C LEU A 41 -14.95 -12.70 -39.77
N LEU A 42 -15.40 -12.49 -38.54
CA LEU A 42 -14.94 -11.42 -37.68
C LEU A 42 -14.87 -11.93 -36.26
N SER A 43 -13.73 -12.53 -35.89
CA SER A 43 -13.20 -12.48 -34.51
C SER A 43 -12.13 -13.55 -34.21
N SER A 44 -11.12 -13.68 -35.00
CA SER A 44 -9.82 -14.12 -34.47
C SER A 44 -8.99 -12.87 -34.26
N LYS A 45 -8.96 -12.36 -33.01
CA LYS A 45 -8.13 -11.19 -32.70
C LYS A 45 -6.66 -11.59 -32.83
N PRO A 46 -5.93 -11.16 -33.88
CA PRO A 46 -4.54 -11.56 -34.11
C PRO A 46 -3.58 -11.18 -32.97
N TRP A 47 -4.01 -10.26 -32.11
CA TRP A 47 -3.24 -9.81 -30.96
C TRP A 47 -3.05 -10.91 -29.87
N ARG A 48 -3.96 -11.86 -29.71
CA ARG A 48 -3.80 -12.96 -28.75
C ARG A 48 -2.69 -13.93 -29.13
N ALA A 49 -2.47 -14.14 -30.41
CA ALA A 49 -1.35 -14.96 -30.92
C ALA A 49 -0.04 -14.17 -30.79
N ALA A 50 -0.02 -12.87 -31.13
CA ALA A 50 1.17 -12.02 -31.01
C ALA A 50 1.65 -11.86 -29.55
N LEU A 51 0.73 -11.83 -28.57
CA LEU A 51 1.07 -11.81 -27.15
C LEU A 51 1.71 -13.11 -26.66
N ALA A 52 1.36 -14.26 -27.26
CA ALA A 52 1.90 -15.55 -26.87
C ALA A 52 3.38 -15.71 -27.28
N ASP A 53 3.83 -15.00 -28.31
CA ASP A 53 5.20 -15.06 -28.83
C ASP A 53 6.10 -13.93 -28.29
N ALA A 54 5.53 -12.87 -27.70
CA ALA A 54 6.30 -11.76 -27.16
C ALA A 54 6.93 -12.13 -25.81
N LYS A 55 8.24 -11.88 -25.65
CA LYS A 55 8.91 -12.06 -24.36
C LYS A 55 8.23 -11.17 -23.30
N PRO A 56 7.72 -11.72 -22.19
CA PRO A 56 7.06 -10.92 -21.17
C PRO A 56 8.00 -9.92 -20.51
N TYR A 57 7.44 -8.81 -20.01
CA TYR A 57 8.10 -8.03 -18.99
C TYR A 57 7.99 -8.78 -17.66
N LYS A 58 9.08 -8.84 -16.89
CA LYS A 58 9.08 -9.39 -15.56
C LYS A 58 8.96 -8.29 -14.52
N LEU A 59 7.81 -8.25 -13.84
CA LEU A 59 7.55 -7.37 -12.71
C LEU A 59 7.85 -8.11 -11.41
N GLY A 60 8.85 -7.66 -10.66
CA GLY A 60 9.09 -8.12 -9.30
C GLY A 60 8.19 -7.41 -8.30
N THR A 61 7.75 -8.13 -7.28
CA THR A 61 7.12 -7.53 -6.09
C THR A 61 7.64 -8.20 -4.83
N GLU A 62 8.16 -7.41 -3.92
CA GLU A 62 8.55 -7.85 -2.58
C GLU A 62 7.54 -7.28 -1.58
N GLN A 63 6.97 -8.15 -0.75
CA GLN A 63 5.94 -7.82 0.22
C GLN A 63 6.10 -8.67 1.48
N PRO A 64 5.71 -8.17 2.67
CA PRO A 64 5.66 -9.00 3.88
C PRO A 64 4.44 -9.93 3.83
N LEU A 65 4.59 -11.11 3.23
CA LEU A 65 3.50 -12.10 3.17
C LEU A 65 3.39 -12.90 4.46
N THR A 66 4.45 -12.88 5.29
CA THR A 66 4.51 -13.44 6.64
C THR A 66 5.10 -12.42 7.62
N GLY A 67 4.97 -12.68 8.93
CA GLY A 67 5.45 -11.77 9.99
C GLY A 67 4.42 -10.70 10.40
N VAL A 68 4.89 -9.68 11.13
CA VAL A 68 4.04 -8.68 11.81
C VAL A 68 3.22 -7.79 10.85
N ALA A 69 3.66 -7.63 9.61
CA ALA A 69 2.99 -6.81 8.59
C ALA A 69 2.25 -7.66 7.53
N ALA A 70 2.07 -8.97 7.76
CA ALA A 70 1.55 -9.91 6.76
C ALA A 70 0.18 -9.51 6.19
N TYR A 71 -0.71 -8.92 7.00
CA TYR A 71 -2.02 -8.49 6.53
C TYR A 71 -1.90 -7.41 5.43
N GLY A 72 -1.04 -6.41 5.65
CA GLY A 72 -0.82 -5.32 4.70
C GLY A 72 -0.09 -5.77 3.44
N GLY A 73 0.89 -6.68 3.58
CA GLY A 73 1.58 -7.27 2.44
C GLY A 73 0.66 -8.10 1.55
N LYS A 74 -0.27 -8.86 2.13
CA LYS A 74 -1.28 -9.61 1.38
C LYS A 74 -2.26 -8.68 0.65
N SER A 75 -2.72 -7.60 1.31
CA SER A 75 -3.52 -6.56 0.68
C SER A 75 -2.77 -5.91 -0.49
N SER A 76 -1.51 -5.53 -0.28
CA SER A 76 -0.64 -4.97 -1.32
C SER A 76 -0.51 -5.88 -2.53
N LEU A 77 -0.28 -7.18 -2.30
CA LEU A 77 -0.16 -8.18 -3.37
C LEU A 77 -1.45 -8.30 -4.20
N VAL A 78 -2.63 -8.20 -3.56
CA VAL A 78 -3.91 -8.19 -4.30
C VAL A 78 -3.97 -7.01 -5.26
N GLY A 79 -3.52 -5.82 -4.84
CA GLY A 79 -3.43 -4.63 -5.70
C GLY A 79 -2.52 -4.82 -6.91
N VAL A 80 -1.30 -5.36 -6.68
CA VAL A 80 -0.35 -5.68 -7.76
C VAL A 80 -0.94 -6.68 -8.75
N GLN A 81 -1.49 -7.80 -8.25
CA GLN A 81 -2.09 -8.85 -9.08
C GLN A 81 -3.27 -8.33 -9.90
N MET A 82 -4.11 -7.47 -9.29
CA MET A 82 -5.26 -6.88 -9.97
C MET A 82 -4.84 -6.01 -11.16
N ALA A 83 -3.81 -5.17 -10.97
CA ALA A 83 -3.28 -4.33 -12.04
C ALA A 83 -2.65 -5.16 -13.16
N VAL A 84 -1.79 -6.15 -12.81
CA VAL A 84 -1.17 -7.05 -13.78
C VAL A 84 -2.20 -7.81 -14.62
N ASP A 85 -3.26 -8.32 -13.97
CA ASP A 85 -4.33 -9.03 -14.68
C ASP A 85 -5.10 -8.10 -15.63
N ARG A 86 -5.40 -6.86 -15.21
CA ARG A 86 -6.04 -5.86 -16.08
C ARG A 86 -5.16 -5.52 -17.29
N ILE A 87 -3.87 -5.29 -17.06
CA ILE A 87 -2.89 -5.02 -18.11
C ILE A 87 -2.85 -6.19 -19.11
N ASN A 88 -2.72 -7.40 -18.64
CA ASN A 88 -2.63 -8.58 -19.51
C ASN A 88 -3.95 -8.84 -20.27
N LYS A 89 -5.10 -8.58 -19.65
CA LYS A 89 -6.41 -8.67 -20.33
C LYS A 89 -6.57 -7.61 -21.43
N SER A 90 -5.95 -6.45 -21.27
CA SER A 90 -6.01 -5.37 -22.27
C SER A 90 -4.95 -5.47 -23.36
N GLY A 91 -4.11 -6.51 -23.35
CA GLY A 91 -3.11 -6.74 -24.38
C GLY A 91 -1.67 -6.49 -23.95
N GLY A 92 -1.40 -6.42 -22.66
CA GLY A 92 -0.06 -6.16 -22.11
C GLY A 92 0.37 -4.71 -22.22
N ILE A 93 1.64 -4.44 -21.94
CA ILE A 93 2.26 -3.13 -22.12
C ILE A 93 2.96 -3.12 -23.48
N ASN A 94 2.59 -2.22 -24.37
CA ASN A 94 3.13 -2.18 -25.75
C ASN A 94 3.08 -3.54 -26.46
N GLY A 95 2.02 -4.33 -26.22
CA GLY A 95 1.84 -5.67 -26.82
C GLY A 95 2.66 -6.78 -26.16
N ARG A 96 3.32 -6.53 -25.04
CA ARG A 96 4.06 -7.53 -24.27
C ARG A 96 3.32 -7.87 -22.97
N PRO A 97 3.11 -9.13 -22.60
CA PRO A 97 2.50 -9.50 -21.34
C PRO A 97 3.42 -9.17 -20.15
N VAL A 98 2.84 -9.04 -18.97
CA VAL A 98 3.55 -8.87 -17.71
C VAL A 98 3.52 -10.20 -16.94
N GLU A 99 4.69 -10.72 -16.59
CA GLU A 99 4.89 -11.85 -15.68
C GLU A 99 5.21 -11.32 -14.29
N LEU A 100 4.44 -11.70 -13.27
CA LEU A 100 4.65 -11.29 -11.89
C LEU A 100 5.53 -12.28 -11.14
N VAL A 101 6.62 -11.80 -10.54
CA VAL A 101 7.51 -12.56 -9.66
C VAL A 101 7.35 -12.04 -8.23
N VAL A 102 6.95 -12.92 -7.31
CA VAL A 102 6.60 -12.55 -5.92
C VAL A 102 7.67 -13.03 -4.95
N ALA A 103 8.06 -12.17 -4.02
CA ALA A 103 8.97 -12.49 -2.94
C ALA A 103 8.39 -12.07 -1.57
N ASP A 104 8.68 -12.85 -0.51
CA ASP A 104 8.30 -12.59 0.87
C ASP A 104 9.49 -12.06 1.66
N ASP A 105 9.40 -10.86 2.21
CA ASP A 105 10.42 -10.26 3.09
C ASP A 105 10.32 -10.74 4.54
N GLN A 106 9.23 -11.44 4.89
CA GLN A 106 8.95 -11.94 6.24
C GLN A 106 8.93 -10.84 7.32
N SER A 107 8.66 -9.60 6.93
CA SER A 107 8.76 -8.41 7.80
C SER A 107 10.17 -8.19 8.41
N LYS A 108 11.25 -8.62 7.70
CA LYS A 108 12.64 -8.55 8.18
C LYS A 108 13.57 -7.91 7.15
N PRO A 109 14.35 -6.87 7.52
CA PRO A 109 15.23 -6.16 6.57
C PRO A 109 16.23 -7.07 5.85
N ASP A 110 16.90 -7.97 6.57
CA ASP A 110 17.89 -8.88 5.96
C ASP A 110 17.25 -9.87 4.98
N THR A 111 16.02 -10.34 5.28
CA THR A 111 15.28 -11.22 4.39
C THR A 111 14.80 -10.45 3.16
N GLY A 112 14.26 -9.24 3.35
CA GLY A 112 13.85 -8.37 2.25
C GLY A 112 15.01 -8.05 1.31
N ARG A 113 16.18 -7.67 1.85
CA ARG A 113 17.37 -7.41 1.05
C ARG A 113 17.78 -8.62 0.22
N ARG A 114 17.83 -9.83 0.80
CA ARG A 114 18.14 -11.06 0.05
C ARG A 114 17.08 -11.39 -0.99
N ALA A 115 15.81 -11.15 -0.67
CA ALA A 115 14.70 -11.39 -1.59
C ALA A 115 14.79 -10.49 -2.83
N VAL A 116 15.05 -9.19 -2.64
CA VAL A 116 15.19 -8.27 -3.78
C VAL A 116 16.48 -8.50 -4.57
N GLU A 117 17.57 -8.92 -3.92
CA GLU A 117 18.80 -9.33 -4.61
C GLU A 117 18.51 -10.52 -5.54
N LYS A 118 17.78 -11.53 -5.05
CA LYS A 118 17.36 -12.68 -5.85
C LYS A 118 16.48 -12.27 -7.04
N LEU A 119 15.49 -11.39 -6.80
CA LEU A 119 14.65 -10.85 -7.87
C LEU A 119 15.47 -10.17 -8.97
N ALA A 120 16.51 -9.40 -8.57
CA ALA A 120 17.36 -8.65 -9.49
C ALA A 120 18.29 -9.56 -10.32
N THR A 121 18.90 -10.56 -9.68
CA THR A 121 20.00 -11.37 -10.26
C THR A 121 19.52 -12.69 -10.85
N GLU A 122 18.80 -13.51 -10.08
CA GLU A 122 18.39 -14.85 -10.48
C GLU A 122 17.08 -14.85 -11.29
N ASP A 123 16.07 -14.12 -10.80
CA ASP A 123 14.76 -14.06 -11.45
C ASP A 123 14.79 -13.11 -12.66
N GLY A 124 15.72 -12.14 -12.66
CA GLY A 124 16.00 -11.25 -13.77
C GLY A 124 14.83 -10.33 -14.10
N ILE A 125 14.24 -9.68 -13.08
CA ILE A 125 13.11 -8.76 -13.25
C ILE A 125 13.53 -7.51 -14.04
N ASP A 126 12.60 -6.93 -14.79
CA ASP A 126 12.82 -5.67 -15.52
C ASP A 126 12.62 -4.44 -14.63
N PHE A 127 11.66 -4.50 -13.71
CA PHE A 127 11.30 -3.45 -12.77
C PHE A 127 10.60 -4.03 -11.54
N HIS A 128 10.48 -3.21 -10.49
CA HIS A 128 9.89 -3.60 -9.21
C HIS A 128 8.74 -2.68 -8.81
N VAL A 129 7.70 -3.25 -8.20
CA VAL A 129 6.65 -2.51 -7.48
C VAL A 129 6.44 -3.20 -6.15
N GLY A 130 6.63 -2.50 -5.03
CA GLY A 130 6.46 -3.12 -3.72
C GLY A 130 7.01 -2.30 -2.56
N GLY A 131 7.37 -2.99 -1.50
CA GLY A 131 7.85 -2.42 -0.26
C GLY A 131 6.73 -1.97 0.67
N PHE A 132 6.78 -2.44 1.91
CA PHE A 132 5.77 -2.14 2.93
C PHE A 132 6.38 -1.51 4.19
N LEU A 133 7.32 -2.18 4.87
CA LEU A 133 7.99 -1.64 6.05
C LEU A 133 9.13 -0.71 5.64
N SER A 134 9.13 0.51 6.15
CA SER A 134 10.09 1.54 5.71
C SER A 134 11.55 1.20 5.96
N ASN A 135 11.86 0.51 7.06
CA ASN A 135 13.22 0.03 7.32
C ASN A 135 13.67 -1.05 6.31
N ILE A 136 12.74 -1.84 5.75
CA ILE A 136 13.02 -2.80 4.68
C ILE A 136 13.26 -2.05 3.38
N CYS A 137 12.39 -1.10 3.01
CA CYS A 137 12.60 -0.28 1.82
C CYS A 137 13.96 0.42 1.83
N LEU A 138 14.37 0.96 2.97
CA LEU A 138 15.70 1.57 3.14
C LEU A 138 16.84 0.57 2.92
N ALA A 139 16.68 -0.67 3.41
CA ALA A 139 17.67 -1.73 3.23
C ALA A 139 17.75 -2.24 1.78
N CYS A 140 16.64 -2.16 1.03
CA CYS A 140 16.53 -2.63 -0.36
C CYS A 140 16.96 -1.57 -1.40
N THR A 141 16.87 -0.27 -1.08
CA THR A 141 17.20 0.81 -2.03
C THR A 141 18.58 0.66 -2.69
N PRO A 142 19.67 0.32 -1.98
CA PRO A 142 20.98 0.13 -2.62
C PRO A 142 21.01 -0.99 -3.68
N VAL A 143 20.19 -2.04 -3.53
CA VAL A 143 20.10 -3.14 -4.49
C VAL A 143 19.52 -2.63 -5.82
N TRP A 144 18.49 -1.80 -5.76
CA TRP A 144 17.88 -1.21 -6.95
C TRP A 144 18.85 -0.29 -7.71
N GLU A 145 19.69 0.46 -6.98
CA GLU A 145 20.74 1.29 -7.56
C GLU A 145 21.82 0.45 -8.25
N GLU A 146 22.33 -0.57 -7.55
CA GLU A 146 23.38 -1.46 -8.06
C GLU A 146 22.95 -2.16 -9.36
N HIS A 147 21.72 -2.66 -9.38
CA HIS A 147 21.19 -3.39 -10.54
C HIS A 147 20.48 -2.50 -11.56
N LYS A 148 20.40 -1.18 -11.34
CA LYS A 148 19.74 -0.19 -12.22
C LYS A 148 18.28 -0.54 -12.54
N ILE A 149 17.55 -0.98 -11.52
CA ILE A 149 16.14 -1.37 -11.62
C ILE A 149 15.26 -0.24 -11.07
N VAL A 150 14.28 0.21 -11.86
CA VAL A 150 13.25 1.14 -11.36
C VAL A 150 12.40 0.44 -10.32
N ASN A 151 12.31 1.04 -9.14
CA ASN A 151 11.51 0.62 -8.01
C ASN A 151 10.38 1.63 -7.75
N MET A 152 9.13 1.17 -7.82
CA MET A 152 7.95 1.94 -7.45
C MET A 152 7.52 1.53 -6.05
N ILE A 153 7.76 2.37 -5.05
CA ILE A 153 7.37 2.11 -3.67
C ILE A 153 5.85 2.22 -3.53
N GLY A 154 5.20 1.13 -3.11
CA GLY A 154 3.76 1.06 -2.94
C GLY A 154 3.25 1.51 -1.56
N VAL A 155 4.08 1.46 -0.50
CA VAL A 155 3.64 1.79 0.87
C VAL A 155 4.66 2.60 1.69
N CYS A 156 5.94 2.28 1.73
CA CYS A 156 6.91 2.88 2.65
C CYS A 156 6.84 4.41 2.78
N LEU A 157 6.56 4.92 3.99
CA LEU A 157 6.37 6.35 4.25
C LEU A 157 7.58 7.08 4.85
N ASP A 158 8.68 6.38 5.15
CA ASP A 158 9.87 7.05 5.71
C ASP A 158 10.28 8.24 4.84
N THR A 159 10.39 9.40 5.49
CA THR A 159 10.69 10.66 4.81
C THR A 159 12.02 10.63 4.06
N THR A 160 13.01 9.88 4.58
CA THR A 160 14.35 9.86 4.01
C THR A 160 14.43 9.20 2.63
N LEU A 161 13.50 8.31 2.29
CA LEU A 161 13.45 7.61 0.99
C LEU A 161 13.33 8.55 -0.23
N THR A 162 12.76 9.73 -0.06
CA THR A 162 12.62 10.75 -1.11
C THR A 162 13.25 12.09 -0.69
N THR A 163 14.13 12.08 0.33
CA THR A 163 14.92 13.24 0.75
C THR A 163 16.39 12.87 0.88
N SER A 164 16.92 12.70 2.09
CA SER A 164 18.38 12.51 2.32
C SER A 164 18.95 11.16 1.84
N LYS A 165 18.09 10.15 1.60
CA LYS A 165 18.46 8.82 1.07
C LYS A 165 17.76 8.53 -0.25
N CYS A 166 17.41 9.57 -0.99
CA CYS A 166 16.75 9.43 -2.28
C CYS A 166 17.66 8.78 -3.32
N SER A 167 17.04 8.00 -4.20
CA SER A 167 17.70 7.29 -5.30
C SER A 167 17.05 7.63 -6.63
N ARG A 168 17.83 7.78 -7.69
CA ARG A 168 17.27 7.97 -9.06
C ARG A 168 16.44 6.79 -9.53
N TYR A 169 16.63 5.63 -8.96
CA TYR A 169 15.89 4.41 -9.34
C TYR A 169 14.64 4.19 -8.51
N THR A 170 14.40 5.00 -7.48
CA THR A 170 13.27 4.84 -6.56
C THR A 170 12.25 5.95 -6.73
N PHE A 171 11.00 5.55 -6.97
CA PHE A 171 9.83 6.42 -7.06
C PHE A 171 8.82 6.02 -5.99
N ARG A 172 8.27 6.96 -5.25
CA ARG A 172 7.22 6.67 -4.28
C ARG A 172 5.86 7.08 -4.80
N THR A 173 4.98 6.10 -4.95
CA THR A 173 3.59 6.29 -5.36
C THR A 173 2.61 6.26 -4.19
N PHE A 174 3.15 6.39 -2.99
CA PHE A 174 2.43 6.39 -1.72
C PHE A 174 2.56 7.73 -0.98
N ASP A 175 1.82 7.85 0.14
CA ASP A 175 1.85 9.01 1.00
C ASP A 175 3.27 9.35 1.46
N PHE A 176 3.40 10.58 1.88
CA PHE A 176 4.65 11.16 2.34
C PHE A 176 4.38 11.94 3.63
N ALA A 177 5.00 11.54 4.72
CA ALA A 177 4.68 12.10 6.03
C ALA A 177 4.67 13.63 6.10
N PRO A 178 5.63 14.38 5.50
CA PRO A 178 5.56 15.84 5.44
C PRO A 178 4.35 16.40 4.67
N ALA A 179 3.92 15.75 3.58
CA ALA A 179 2.75 16.18 2.82
C ALA A 179 1.45 15.94 3.59
N GLN A 180 1.32 14.77 4.23
CA GLN A 180 0.19 14.48 5.12
C GLN A 180 0.15 15.43 6.32
N ALA A 181 1.29 15.67 6.97
CA ALA A 181 1.38 16.59 8.11
C ALA A 181 0.97 18.00 7.70
N LYS A 182 1.43 18.48 6.54
CA LYS A 182 1.02 19.78 5.98
C LYS A 182 -0.48 19.87 5.73
N ALA A 183 -1.10 18.80 5.24
CA ALA A 183 -2.54 18.72 5.01
C ALA A 183 -3.35 18.68 6.31
N PHE A 184 -2.86 17.94 7.33
CA PHE A 184 -3.64 17.61 8.50
C PHE A 184 -3.40 18.51 9.72
N ALA A 185 -2.18 18.95 9.98
CA ALA A 185 -1.85 19.75 11.16
C ALA A 185 -2.69 21.03 11.28
N PRO A 186 -3.02 21.78 10.20
CA PRO A 186 -3.92 22.90 10.27
C PRO A 186 -5.31 22.57 10.80
N TYR A 187 -5.84 21.40 10.42
CA TYR A 187 -7.13 20.89 10.90
C TYR A 187 -7.03 20.50 12.39
N LEU A 188 -6.00 19.74 12.78
CA LEU A 188 -5.78 19.32 14.16
C LEU A 188 -5.73 20.52 15.09
N VAL A 189 -4.92 21.52 14.77
CA VAL A 189 -4.71 22.70 15.62
C VAL A 189 -5.95 23.58 15.71
N ARG A 190 -6.71 23.74 14.62
CA ARG A 190 -7.88 24.62 14.60
C ARG A 190 -9.16 23.98 15.11
N GLN A 191 -9.37 22.67 14.85
CA GLN A 191 -10.64 21.99 15.09
C GLN A 191 -10.64 21.12 16.35
N ILE A 192 -9.45 20.66 16.80
CA ILE A 192 -9.36 19.72 17.93
C ILE A 192 -8.67 20.37 19.12
N GLY A 193 -7.45 20.88 18.94
CA GLY A 193 -6.69 21.50 20.02
C GLY A 193 -5.25 21.79 19.65
N LYS A 194 -4.59 22.57 20.48
CA LYS A 194 -3.23 23.07 20.20
C LYS A 194 -2.11 22.21 20.77
N LYS A 195 -2.38 21.45 21.84
CA LYS A 195 -1.37 20.67 22.55
C LYS A 195 -1.54 19.18 22.27
N TRP A 196 -0.48 18.55 21.81
CA TRP A 196 -0.50 17.17 21.36
C TRP A 196 0.58 16.33 22.02
N HIS A 197 0.27 15.08 22.35
CA HIS A 197 1.26 14.05 22.64
C HIS A 197 1.24 13.01 21.51
N ILE A 198 2.41 12.65 20.96
CA ILE A 198 2.51 11.71 19.84
C ILE A 198 2.87 10.32 20.36
N LEU A 199 2.05 9.32 20.05
CA LEU A 199 2.36 7.90 20.24
C LEU A 199 2.72 7.29 18.90
N TYR A 200 3.85 6.61 18.80
CA TYR A 200 4.32 6.09 17.51
C TYR A 200 4.97 4.70 17.62
N ALA A 201 4.84 3.90 16.56
CA ALA A 201 5.61 2.66 16.41
C ALA A 201 7.09 3.02 16.27
N ASP A 202 7.94 2.51 17.18
CA ASP A 202 9.33 2.93 17.31
C ASP A 202 10.23 2.25 16.26
N TYR A 203 10.08 2.68 15.01
CA TYR A 203 10.96 2.38 13.89
C TYR A 203 10.95 3.53 12.87
N SER A 204 11.68 3.41 11.77
CA SER A 204 12.00 4.54 10.87
C SER A 204 10.76 5.33 10.38
N TRP A 205 9.64 4.65 10.03
CA TRP A 205 8.39 5.34 9.68
C TRP A 205 7.81 6.15 10.84
N GLY A 206 7.64 5.52 11.99
CA GLY A 206 7.03 6.19 13.13
C GLY A 206 7.84 7.41 13.59
N GLN A 207 9.17 7.28 13.59
CA GLN A 207 10.10 8.36 13.95
C GLN A 207 10.04 9.51 12.95
N SER A 208 10.13 9.24 11.64
CA SER A 208 10.08 10.29 10.62
C SER A 208 8.71 10.97 10.52
N THR A 209 7.63 10.22 10.75
CA THR A 209 6.27 10.75 10.78
C THR A 209 6.03 11.64 12.01
N ARG A 210 6.47 11.19 13.20
CA ARG A 210 6.48 12.02 14.42
C ARG A 210 7.16 13.36 14.19
N ASP A 211 8.34 13.35 13.55
CA ASP A 211 9.10 14.58 13.33
C ASP A 211 8.39 15.52 12.35
N ALA A 212 7.79 14.98 11.28
CA ALA A 212 7.01 15.75 10.32
C ALA A 212 5.79 16.42 10.99
N TYR A 213 5.01 15.67 11.77
CA TYR A 213 3.86 16.22 12.47
C TYR A 213 4.27 17.21 13.57
N THR A 214 5.38 16.97 14.27
CA THR A 214 5.91 17.93 15.26
C THR A 214 6.23 19.26 14.62
N ALA A 215 6.86 19.27 13.46
CA ALA A 215 7.20 20.48 12.73
C ALA A 215 5.94 21.23 12.25
N GLU A 216 4.98 20.52 11.64
CA GLU A 216 3.78 21.15 11.07
C GLU A 216 2.77 21.59 12.14
N ILE A 217 2.60 20.85 13.24
CA ILE A 217 1.79 21.29 14.37
C ILE A 217 2.34 22.62 14.92
N LYS A 218 3.67 22.70 15.11
CA LYS A 218 4.34 23.93 15.56
C LYS A 218 4.18 25.06 14.55
N ALA A 219 4.35 24.81 13.26
CA ALA A 219 4.19 25.83 12.21
C ALA A 219 2.77 26.41 12.15
N ASN A 220 1.76 25.65 12.60
CA ASN A 220 0.37 26.08 12.66
C ASN A 220 -0.05 26.64 14.04
N GLY A 221 0.89 26.93 14.93
CA GLY A 221 0.64 27.54 16.24
C GLY A 221 0.18 26.57 17.33
N GLY A 222 0.40 25.28 17.13
CA GLY A 222 0.26 24.22 18.14
C GLY A 222 1.59 23.87 18.81
N GLU A 223 1.54 22.86 19.68
CA GLU A 223 2.68 22.36 20.45
C GLU A 223 2.60 20.82 20.53
N VAL A 224 3.73 20.16 20.37
CA VAL A 224 3.90 18.76 20.74
C VAL A 224 4.59 18.73 22.10
N VAL A 225 3.82 18.44 23.15
CA VAL A 225 4.30 18.47 24.54
C VAL A 225 5.12 17.25 24.91
N GLY A 226 5.06 16.19 24.11
CA GLY A 226 5.83 14.97 24.31
C GLY A 226 5.57 13.92 23.24
N SER A 227 6.39 12.88 23.24
CA SER A 227 6.18 11.72 22.37
C SER A 227 6.64 10.43 23.06
N THR A 228 5.98 9.31 22.73
CA THR A 228 6.30 8.00 23.28
C THR A 228 6.39 6.98 22.13
N GLY A 229 7.57 6.40 21.96
CA GLY A 229 7.80 5.29 21.04
C GLY A 229 7.44 3.97 21.71
N ILE A 230 6.73 3.12 20.97
CA ILE A 230 6.38 1.76 21.38
C ILE A 230 6.99 0.79 20.36
N PRO A 231 7.82 -0.17 20.77
CA PRO A 231 8.44 -1.12 19.85
C PRO A 231 7.41 -1.85 18.98
N LEU A 232 7.73 -2.03 17.70
CA LEU A 232 6.87 -2.72 16.73
C LEU A 232 6.59 -4.17 17.19
N GLY A 233 5.31 -4.56 17.16
CA GLY A 233 4.86 -5.89 17.58
C GLY A 233 4.61 -6.04 19.08
N THR A 234 4.53 -4.93 19.84
CA THR A 234 4.23 -4.95 21.27
C THR A 234 2.76 -5.31 21.51
N ALA A 235 2.49 -6.49 22.05
CA ALA A 235 1.13 -6.95 22.33
C ALA A 235 0.52 -6.27 23.57
N ASP A 236 1.31 -6.09 24.65
CA ASP A 236 0.91 -5.37 25.86
C ASP A 236 1.58 -3.98 25.89
N THR A 237 0.80 -2.96 25.60
CA THR A 237 1.24 -1.56 25.57
C THR A 237 0.93 -0.80 26.87
N THR A 238 0.31 -1.45 27.86
CA THR A 238 -0.16 -0.81 29.10
C THR A 238 0.94 -0.10 29.89
N SER A 239 2.16 -0.68 29.91
CA SER A 239 3.32 -0.08 30.58
C SER A 239 3.79 1.24 29.98
N PHE A 240 3.51 1.47 28.69
CA PHE A 240 3.76 2.75 28.00
C PHE A 240 2.59 3.70 28.21
N LEU A 241 1.37 3.21 28.01
CA LEU A 241 0.15 4.02 28.02
C LEU A 241 -0.21 4.54 29.42
N SER A 242 0.07 3.78 30.48
CA SER A 242 -0.18 4.21 31.87
C SER A 242 0.66 5.41 32.30
N LYS A 243 1.74 5.70 31.61
CA LYS A 243 2.61 6.87 31.87
C LYS A 243 2.13 8.14 31.13
N ILE A 244 1.13 8.00 30.23
CA ILE A 244 0.60 9.11 29.47
C ILE A 244 -0.30 9.96 30.36
N GLY A 245 0.10 11.20 30.54
CA GLY A 245 -0.66 12.16 31.35
C GLY A 245 -0.10 13.56 31.17
N GLY A 246 -0.90 14.57 31.52
CA GLY A 246 -0.52 15.96 31.39
C GLY A 246 -1.64 16.84 30.88
N ASP A 247 -1.32 18.13 30.67
CA ASP A 247 -2.21 19.12 30.10
C ASP A 247 -2.00 19.21 28.59
N PHE A 248 -2.76 18.39 27.84
CA PHE A 248 -2.78 18.43 26.38
C PHE A 248 -4.17 18.01 25.84
N ASP A 249 -4.47 18.36 24.59
CA ASP A 249 -5.80 18.23 24.01
C ASP A 249 -6.00 16.83 23.35
N GLY A 250 -4.95 16.28 22.73
CA GLY A 250 -5.07 15.05 21.97
C GLY A 250 -3.84 14.17 21.93
N LEU A 251 -4.09 12.91 21.64
CA LEU A 251 -3.10 11.90 21.32
C LEU A 251 -3.06 11.67 19.81
N PHE A 252 -1.90 11.91 19.19
CA PHE A 252 -1.68 11.62 17.78
C PHE A 252 -1.04 10.25 17.64
N LEU A 253 -1.71 9.34 16.94
CA LEU A 253 -1.36 7.93 16.84
C LEU A 253 -0.70 7.62 15.49
N ILE A 254 0.46 6.97 15.51
CA ILE A 254 1.22 6.53 14.33
C ILE A 254 1.48 5.03 14.48
N PHE A 255 0.47 4.23 14.18
CA PHE A 255 0.51 2.76 14.30
C PHE A 255 -0.24 2.12 13.13
N PHE A 256 -0.06 0.82 12.95
CA PHE A 256 -0.79 0.01 11.99
C PHE A 256 -1.02 -1.41 12.53
N GLY A 257 -1.93 -2.16 11.90
CA GLY A 257 -2.16 -3.58 12.22
C GLY A 257 -2.53 -3.84 13.67
N SER A 258 -1.98 -4.91 14.25
CA SER A 258 -2.20 -5.29 15.65
C SER A 258 -1.75 -4.23 16.63
N ASP A 259 -0.68 -3.50 16.33
CA ASP A 259 -0.18 -2.45 17.23
C ASP A 259 -1.18 -1.30 17.37
N ALA A 260 -1.83 -0.90 16.26
CA ALA A 260 -2.90 0.10 16.30
C ALA A 260 -4.09 -0.40 17.13
N ILE A 261 -4.51 -1.65 16.94
CA ILE A 261 -5.59 -2.27 17.72
C ILE A 261 -5.25 -2.28 19.22
N ASN A 262 -4.03 -2.70 19.57
CA ASN A 262 -3.58 -2.78 20.96
C ASN A 262 -3.54 -1.40 21.62
N VAL A 263 -2.95 -0.40 20.96
CA VAL A 263 -2.85 0.97 21.49
C VAL A 263 -4.23 1.61 21.68
N VAL A 264 -5.14 1.48 20.71
CA VAL A 264 -6.49 2.05 20.81
C VAL A 264 -7.29 1.34 21.90
N ASN A 265 -7.31 0.00 21.91
CA ASN A 265 -8.11 -0.77 22.86
C ASN A 265 -7.60 -0.58 24.30
N GLN A 266 -6.30 -0.76 24.54
CA GLN A 266 -5.70 -0.64 25.87
C GLN A 266 -5.69 0.82 26.35
N GLY A 267 -5.46 1.77 25.46
CA GLY A 267 -5.54 3.21 25.79
C GLY A 267 -6.95 3.62 26.19
N THR A 268 -7.98 3.11 25.52
CA THR A 268 -9.38 3.37 25.88
C THR A 268 -9.75 2.71 27.22
N ASP A 269 -9.29 1.47 27.45
CA ASP A 269 -9.52 0.75 28.74
C ASP A 269 -8.84 1.46 29.91
N LEU A 270 -7.69 2.11 29.70
CA LEU A 270 -7.01 2.97 30.66
C LEU A 270 -7.65 4.37 30.80
N GLY A 271 -8.72 4.66 30.07
CA GLY A 271 -9.45 5.92 30.13
C GLY A 271 -8.84 7.09 29.33
N LEU A 272 -7.82 6.84 28.51
CA LEU A 272 -7.17 7.88 27.72
C LEU A 272 -8.13 8.51 26.70
N ALA A 273 -9.01 7.73 26.05
CA ALA A 273 -10.00 8.25 25.11
C ALA A 273 -11.09 9.12 25.76
N LYS A 274 -11.29 9.03 27.07
CA LYS A 274 -12.19 9.92 27.81
C LYS A 274 -11.54 11.28 28.11
N LYS A 275 -10.21 11.31 28.21
CA LYS A 275 -9.44 12.47 28.61
C LYS A 275 -8.88 13.24 27.40
N TYR A 276 -8.50 12.55 26.34
CA TYR A 276 -7.82 13.10 25.17
C TYR A 276 -8.55 12.73 23.88
N LYS A 277 -8.54 13.61 22.89
CA LYS A 277 -9.00 13.27 21.54
C LYS A 277 -7.97 12.39 20.86
N PHE A 278 -8.42 11.30 20.23
CA PHE A 278 -7.55 10.47 19.41
C PHE A 278 -7.59 10.94 17.96
N ALA A 279 -6.42 11.20 17.41
CA ALA A 279 -6.23 11.49 15.99
C ALA A 279 -4.99 10.74 15.49
N GLY A 280 -4.79 10.61 14.18
CA GLY A 280 -3.59 9.94 13.69
C GLY A 280 -3.56 9.66 12.20
N ASP A 281 -2.52 8.90 11.80
CA ASP A 281 -2.37 8.39 10.44
C ASP A 281 -3.50 7.42 10.08
N GLY A 282 -3.89 7.40 8.81
CA GLY A 282 -4.95 6.52 8.32
C GLY A 282 -4.67 5.03 8.50
N ALA A 283 -3.41 4.64 8.68
CA ALA A 283 -3.04 3.26 8.99
C ALA A 283 -3.56 2.76 10.34
N VAL A 284 -3.94 3.67 11.26
CA VAL A 284 -4.53 3.32 12.56
C VAL A 284 -5.91 2.72 12.40
N ALA A 285 -6.72 3.27 11.49
CA ALA A 285 -8.14 2.96 11.38
C ALA A 285 -8.48 2.43 9.97
N THR A 286 -7.71 1.49 9.44
CA THR A 286 -8.09 0.84 8.17
C THR A 286 -9.30 -0.08 8.37
N SER A 287 -9.97 -0.43 7.28
CA SER A 287 -11.10 -1.37 7.30
C SER A 287 -10.79 -2.72 7.96
N THR A 288 -9.52 -3.11 8.00
CA THR A 288 -9.05 -4.33 8.66
C THR A 288 -9.04 -4.20 10.17
N GLN A 289 -8.68 -3.04 10.73
CA GLN A 289 -8.57 -2.81 12.17
C GLN A 289 -9.90 -2.41 12.82
N LEU A 290 -10.75 -1.66 12.12
CA LEU A 290 -11.99 -1.11 12.68
C LEU A 290 -12.86 -2.14 13.41
N PRO A 291 -13.11 -3.36 12.87
CA PRO A 291 -13.94 -4.34 13.56
C PRO A 291 -13.39 -4.78 14.92
N ALA A 292 -12.05 -4.85 15.06
CA ALA A 292 -11.38 -5.26 16.29
C ALA A 292 -11.31 -4.14 17.35
N MET A 293 -11.48 -2.89 16.94
CA MET A 293 -11.53 -1.73 17.82
C MET A 293 -12.97 -1.42 18.29
N GLY A 294 -13.96 -1.69 17.43
CA GLY A 294 -15.38 -1.41 17.73
C GLY A 294 -15.60 0.02 18.20
N ASN A 295 -16.34 0.21 19.29
CA ASN A 295 -16.66 1.55 19.82
C ASN A 295 -15.47 2.29 20.43
N LYS A 296 -14.33 1.61 20.65
CA LYS A 296 -13.15 2.21 21.29
C LYS A 296 -12.43 3.22 20.39
N ILE A 297 -12.68 3.14 19.06
CA ILE A 297 -12.14 4.10 18.08
C ILE A 297 -13.12 5.21 17.72
N GLU A 298 -14.31 5.23 18.32
CA GLU A 298 -15.35 6.24 18.04
C GLU A 298 -14.84 7.66 18.27
N GLY A 299 -15.07 8.56 17.30
CA GLY A 299 -14.60 9.93 17.33
C GLY A 299 -13.12 10.11 16.96
N PHE A 300 -12.40 9.05 16.56
CA PHE A 300 -11.05 9.16 16.01
C PHE A 300 -11.07 10.00 14.73
N VAL A 301 -10.10 10.92 14.62
CA VAL A 301 -9.93 11.75 13.44
C VAL A 301 -8.66 11.34 12.72
N GLY A 302 -8.80 10.92 11.47
CA GLY A 302 -7.68 10.43 10.66
C GLY A 302 -7.50 11.20 9.37
N ILE A 303 -6.37 10.92 8.70
CA ILE A 303 -6.08 11.36 7.34
C ILE A 303 -5.71 10.15 6.49
N ASP A 304 -6.31 10.04 5.30
CA ASP A 304 -5.98 9.00 4.33
C ASP A 304 -6.27 9.48 2.91
N ARG A 305 -5.72 8.82 1.91
CA ARG A 305 -5.98 9.08 0.49
C ARG A 305 -7.08 8.18 -0.09
N TYR A 306 -7.36 7.06 0.55
CA TYR A 306 -8.37 6.10 0.17
C TYR A 306 -9.19 5.67 1.38
N LEU A 307 -10.49 5.77 1.26
CA LEU A 307 -11.46 5.27 2.21
C LEU A 307 -12.47 4.39 1.47
N PRO A 308 -12.88 3.24 2.03
CA PRO A 308 -13.86 2.36 1.41
C PRO A 308 -15.31 2.86 1.62
N VAL A 309 -15.56 4.13 1.23
CA VAL A 309 -16.85 4.81 1.29
C VAL A 309 -17.10 5.57 -0.01
N PHE A 310 -18.37 5.81 -0.31
CA PHE A 310 -18.81 6.41 -1.58
C PHE A 310 -19.61 7.71 -1.37
N ASP A 311 -19.23 8.47 -0.34
CA ASP A 311 -19.78 9.80 -0.13
C ASP A 311 -19.08 10.81 -1.07
N ALA A 312 -19.79 11.87 -1.49
CA ALA A 312 -19.16 12.93 -2.27
C ALA A 312 -17.95 13.54 -1.50
N PRO A 313 -16.80 13.73 -2.14
CA PRO A 313 -16.52 13.67 -3.59
C PRO A 313 -15.97 12.29 -4.06
N LEU A 314 -16.19 11.20 -3.31
CA LEU A 314 -15.63 9.87 -3.59
C LEU A 314 -16.55 8.99 -4.44
N ASP A 315 -17.80 9.40 -4.67
CA ASP A 315 -18.77 8.64 -5.44
C ASP A 315 -18.50 8.76 -6.95
N THR A 316 -17.60 7.91 -7.46
CA THR A 316 -17.25 7.83 -8.87
C THR A 316 -17.37 6.41 -9.40
N PRO A 317 -17.79 6.21 -10.67
CA PRO A 317 -17.89 4.88 -11.28
C PRO A 317 -16.57 4.09 -11.23
N GLU A 318 -15.43 4.78 -11.36
CA GLU A 318 -14.11 4.20 -11.33
C GLU A 318 -13.77 3.65 -9.95
N LEU A 319 -14.13 4.37 -8.89
CA LEU A 319 -13.90 3.94 -7.52
C LEU A 319 -14.79 2.74 -7.16
N HIS A 320 -16.06 2.75 -7.57
CA HIS A 320 -16.96 1.60 -7.42
C HIS A 320 -16.41 0.36 -8.14
N SER A 321 -16.01 0.50 -9.41
CA SER A 321 -15.45 -0.60 -10.19
C SER A 321 -14.17 -1.17 -9.58
N PHE A 322 -13.30 -0.29 -9.07
CA PHE A 322 -12.08 -0.70 -8.36
C PHE A 322 -12.44 -1.47 -7.07
N PHE A 323 -13.33 -0.89 -6.26
CA PHE A 323 -13.73 -1.47 -4.98
C PHE A 323 -14.35 -2.86 -5.15
N ASP A 324 -15.29 -3.03 -6.08
CA ASP A 324 -15.99 -4.31 -6.30
C ASP A 324 -15.02 -5.41 -6.75
N GLU A 325 -14.09 -5.10 -7.67
CA GLU A 325 -13.09 -6.07 -8.11
C GLU A 325 -12.14 -6.42 -6.97
N ALA A 326 -11.64 -5.44 -6.24
CA ALA A 326 -10.72 -5.64 -5.12
C ALA A 326 -11.37 -6.46 -4.01
N LEU A 327 -12.62 -6.13 -3.64
CA LEU A 327 -13.40 -6.89 -2.66
C LEU A 327 -13.63 -8.34 -3.10
N GLY A 328 -13.97 -8.54 -4.38
CA GLY A 328 -14.15 -9.89 -4.93
C GLY A 328 -12.87 -10.74 -4.89
N ARG A 329 -11.70 -10.12 -4.98
CA ARG A 329 -10.39 -10.78 -4.86
C ARG A 329 -10.03 -11.08 -3.41
N LEU A 330 -10.20 -10.11 -2.52
CA LEU A 330 -9.95 -10.28 -1.08
C LEU A 330 -10.81 -11.41 -0.50
N LYS A 331 -12.10 -11.46 -0.83
CA LYS A 331 -13.02 -12.53 -0.38
C LYS A 331 -12.67 -13.93 -0.87
N LYS A 332 -11.90 -14.06 -1.96
CA LYS A 332 -11.37 -15.37 -2.39
C LYS A 332 -10.22 -15.84 -1.51
N VAL A 333 -9.46 -14.91 -0.94
CA VAL A 333 -8.36 -15.19 0.00
C VAL A 333 -8.89 -15.45 1.40
N ASP A 334 -9.83 -14.61 1.84
CA ASP A 334 -10.50 -14.69 3.12
C ASP A 334 -11.97 -14.26 2.96
N PRO A 335 -12.96 -15.20 2.98
CA PRO A 335 -14.38 -14.86 2.83
C PRO A 335 -14.92 -13.91 3.89
N SER A 336 -14.34 -13.89 5.09
CA SER A 336 -14.65 -12.96 6.19
C SER A 336 -13.75 -11.71 6.16
N GLY A 337 -12.90 -11.61 5.16
CA GLY A 337 -11.84 -10.62 5.06
C GLY A 337 -12.35 -9.17 4.96
N PRO A 338 -11.44 -8.22 5.19
CA PRO A 338 -11.76 -6.81 5.26
C PRO A 338 -12.20 -6.24 3.90
N LEU A 339 -12.74 -5.03 3.94
CA LEU A 339 -12.95 -4.21 2.76
C LEU A 339 -11.59 -3.82 2.15
N PRO A 340 -11.54 -3.51 0.84
CA PRO A 340 -10.32 -2.97 0.23
C PRO A 340 -9.78 -1.78 1.01
N ASP A 341 -8.48 -1.76 1.21
CA ASP A 341 -7.78 -0.74 1.97
C ASP A 341 -6.81 0.09 1.11
N ARG A 342 -6.15 1.05 1.73
CA ARG A 342 -5.13 1.91 1.11
C ARG A 342 -3.97 1.12 0.48
N TYR A 343 -3.68 -0.08 0.94
CA TYR A 343 -2.56 -0.90 0.46
C TYR A 343 -2.89 -1.60 -0.85
N VAL A 344 -4.12 -2.12 -0.99
CA VAL A 344 -4.63 -2.63 -2.28
C VAL A 344 -4.60 -1.51 -3.32
N GLN A 345 -5.17 -0.35 -2.95
CA GLN A 345 -5.31 0.78 -3.84
C GLN A 345 -3.95 1.32 -4.31
N SER A 346 -3.00 1.49 -3.40
CA SER A 346 -1.71 2.09 -3.76
C SER A 346 -0.86 1.22 -4.67
N ASN A 347 -0.81 -0.06 -4.40
CA ASN A 347 -0.03 -0.99 -5.20
C ASN A 347 -0.68 -1.21 -6.58
N PHE A 348 -2.01 -1.16 -6.67
CA PHE A 348 -2.71 -1.13 -7.95
C PHE A 348 -2.30 0.08 -8.79
N GLU A 349 -2.33 1.28 -8.21
CA GLU A 349 -1.95 2.50 -8.91
C GLU A 349 -0.44 2.59 -9.19
N ALA A 350 0.42 2.01 -8.33
CA ALA A 350 1.86 1.96 -8.56
C ALA A 350 2.22 1.16 -9.82
N VAL A 351 1.57 0.02 -10.05
CA VAL A 351 1.74 -0.78 -11.27
C VAL A 351 1.23 -0.01 -12.50
N ASN A 352 0.11 0.69 -12.38
CA ASN A 352 -0.43 1.49 -13.50
C ASN A 352 0.45 2.73 -13.80
N ALA A 353 1.04 3.36 -12.79
CA ALA A 353 2.01 4.44 -12.99
C ALA A 353 3.27 3.94 -13.73
N LEU A 354 3.78 2.77 -13.33
CA LEU A 354 4.88 2.12 -14.03
C LEU A 354 4.53 1.80 -15.48
N LYS A 355 3.33 1.23 -15.73
CA LYS A 355 2.81 0.97 -17.09
C LYS A 355 2.88 2.23 -17.96
N LEU A 356 2.38 3.37 -17.47
CA LEU A 356 2.43 4.64 -18.21
C LEU A 356 3.87 5.06 -18.53
N GLY A 357 4.80 4.89 -17.57
CA GLY A 357 6.22 5.16 -17.78
C GLY A 357 6.84 4.27 -18.86
N VAL A 358 6.54 2.96 -18.82
CA VAL A 358 7.02 1.98 -19.81
C VAL A 358 6.45 2.28 -21.20
N GLU A 359 5.16 2.61 -21.31
CA GLU A 359 4.52 2.98 -22.58
C GLU A 359 5.15 4.26 -23.16
N LYS A 360 5.35 5.29 -22.35
CA LYS A 360 5.89 6.60 -22.75
C LYS A 360 7.37 6.53 -23.14
N SER A 361 8.17 5.71 -22.41
CA SER A 361 9.61 5.56 -22.68
C SER A 361 9.93 4.65 -23.85
N GLY A 362 8.98 3.80 -24.27
CA GLY A 362 9.24 2.71 -25.22
C GLY A 362 10.23 1.68 -24.68
N PHE A 363 10.31 1.48 -23.36
CA PHE A 363 11.21 0.55 -22.66
C PHE A 363 11.15 -0.85 -23.25
N GLN A 364 12.31 -1.43 -23.56
CA GLN A 364 12.45 -2.78 -24.08
C GLN A 364 13.22 -3.72 -23.13
N GLY A 365 13.96 -3.17 -22.19
CA GLY A 365 14.78 -3.89 -21.22
C GLY A 365 15.66 -2.96 -20.41
N ARG A 366 16.45 -3.48 -19.46
CA ARG A 366 17.21 -2.69 -18.47
C ARG A 366 18.14 -1.60 -19.06
N ASN A 367 18.60 -1.76 -20.30
CA ASN A 367 19.39 -0.72 -20.97
C ASN A 367 18.60 0.58 -21.21
N ASP A 368 17.27 0.50 -21.24
CA ASP A 368 16.38 1.64 -21.39
C ASP A 368 15.94 2.25 -20.04
N THR A 369 16.48 1.78 -18.91
CA THR A 369 16.16 2.33 -17.57
C THR A 369 16.30 3.85 -17.49
N PRO A 370 17.33 4.50 -18.06
CA PRO A 370 17.39 5.97 -18.04
C PRO A 370 16.19 6.63 -18.73
N LYS A 371 15.72 6.10 -19.85
CA LYS A 371 14.52 6.61 -20.55
C LYS A 371 13.26 6.39 -19.74
N LEU A 372 13.16 5.27 -19.03
CA LEU A 372 12.02 4.98 -18.13
C LEU A 372 11.99 5.97 -16.96
N ILE A 373 13.13 6.25 -16.34
CA ILE A 373 13.26 7.27 -15.29
C ILE A 373 12.79 8.63 -15.81
N GLU A 374 13.31 9.08 -16.96
CA GLU A 374 12.91 10.34 -17.58
C GLU A 374 11.41 10.40 -17.90
N ALA A 375 10.83 9.29 -18.33
CA ALA A 375 9.39 9.20 -18.63
C ALA A 375 8.51 9.27 -17.36
N LEU A 376 9.01 8.78 -16.23
CA LEU A 376 8.33 8.84 -14.92
C LEU A 376 8.49 10.20 -14.25
N GLU A 377 9.60 10.89 -14.46
CA GLU A 377 9.85 12.22 -13.91
C GLU A 377 8.82 13.24 -14.41
N GLY A 378 8.04 13.83 -13.49
CA GLY A 378 6.97 14.78 -13.80
C GLY A 378 5.70 14.13 -14.36
N LEU A 379 5.54 12.81 -14.26
CA LEU A 379 4.37 12.10 -14.75
C LEU A 379 3.10 12.59 -14.03
N THR A 380 2.12 13.02 -14.81
CA THR A 380 0.77 13.32 -14.34
C THR A 380 -0.15 12.14 -14.63
N MET A 381 -0.78 11.63 -13.60
CA MET A 381 -1.74 10.54 -13.65
C MET A 381 -3.14 11.12 -13.49
N LYS A 382 -4.01 10.92 -14.47
CA LYS A 382 -5.38 11.43 -14.46
C LYS A 382 -6.35 10.45 -13.84
N ALA A 383 -7.36 10.97 -13.13
CA ALA A 383 -8.48 10.20 -12.63
C ALA A 383 -9.08 9.32 -13.73
N GLY A 384 -9.38 8.07 -13.39
CA GLY A 384 -9.89 7.08 -14.31
C GLY A 384 -9.76 5.66 -13.78
N PRO A 385 -10.03 4.65 -14.62
CA PRO A 385 -9.99 3.24 -14.19
C PRO A 385 -8.65 2.76 -13.61
N ASP A 386 -7.53 3.34 -14.08
CA ASP A 386 -6.18 3.02 -13.61
C ASP A 386 -5.78 3.84 -12.35
N PHE A 387 -6.48 4.97 -12.10
CA PHE A 387 -6.26 5.87 -10.96
C PHE A 387 -7.59 6.29 -10.33
N PRO A 388 -8.30 5.35 -9.67
CA PRO A 388 -9.65 5.56 -9.17
C PRO A 388 -9.74 6.60 -8.05
N THR A 389 -8.62 6.92 -7.39
CA THR A 389 -8.62 7.90 -6.29
C THR A 389 -8.34 9.34 -6.73
N GLY A 390 -8.27 9.61 -8.03
CA GLY A 390 -8.15 10.96 -8.58
C GLY A 390 -6.78 11.29 -9.16
N ASP A 391 -6.64 12.54 -9.58
CA ASP A 391 -5.41 13.07 -10.19
C ASP A 391 -4.22 13.01 -9.25
N LYS A 392 -3.03 12.74 -9.82
CA LYS A 392 -1.76 12.67 -9.12
C LYS A 392 -0.63 13.23 -9.96
N VAL A 393 0.40 13.72 -9.29
CA VAL A 393 1.63 14.20 -9.93
C VAL A 393 2.83 13.53 -9.25
N LEU A 394 3.67 12.90 -10.05
CA LEU A 394 4.95 12.35 -9.61
C LEU A 394 6.02 13.41 -9.84
N ARG A 395 6.49 14.05 -8.77
CA ARG A 395 7.44 15.17 -8.87
C ARG A 395 8.79 14.69 -9.38
N LYS A 396 9.40 15.47 -10.29
CA LYS A 396 10.70 15.17 -10.89
C LYS A 396 11.84 15.25 -9.87
N ASP A 397 11.81 16.25 -8.98
CA ASP A 397 12.96 16.62 -8.16
C ASP A 397 13.30 15.61 -7.08
N ASP A 398 12.34 14.77 -6.68
CA ASP A 398 12.49 13.80 -5.57
C ASP A 398 11.73 12.50 -5.77
N HIS A 399 11.12 12.32 -6.94
CA HIS A 399 10.33 11.14 -7.30
C HIS A 399 9.17 10.83 -6.31
N GLN A 400 8.66 11.89 -5.65
CA GLN A 400 7.52 11.79 -4.74
C GLN A 400 6.21 12.06 -5.47
N VAL A 401 5.21 11.20 -5.26
CA VAL A 401 3.84 11.46 -5.71
C VAL A 401 3.14 12.44 -4.77
N PHE A 402 2.34 13.33 -5.34
CA PHE A 402 1.39 14.17 -4.61
C PHE A 402 -0.01 13.88 -5.12
N MET A 403 -0.94 13.74 -4.19
CA MET A 403 -2.32 13.35 -4.43
C MET A 403 -3.26 14.01 -3.42
N ARG A 404 -4.56 13.86 -3.65
CA ARG A 404 -5.58 14.30 -2.70
C ARG A 404 -5.47 13.53 -1.39
N GLU A 405 -5.65 14.23 -0.27
CA GLU A 405 -5.79 13.66 1.08
C GLU A 405 -7.21 13.88 1.60
N LEU A 406 -7.69 12.96 2.42
CA LEU A 406 -9.03 12.96 3.00
C LEU A 406 -8.91 12.98 4.52
N ILE A 407 -9.41 14.04 5.15
CA ILE A 407 -9.59 14.10 6.60
C ILE A 407 -10.96 13.52 6.92
N TYR A 408 -11.00 12.58 7.84
CA TYR A 408 -12.23 11.87 8.21
C TYR A 408 -12.38 11.71 9.71
N VAL A 409 -13.59 11.41 10.15
CA VAL A 409 -13.90 10.97 11.51
C VAL A 409 -14.52 9.58 11.47
N ILE A 410 -14.19 8.74 12.43
CA ILE A 410 -14.91 7.49 12.65
C ILE A 410 -16.15 7.78 13.48
N LYS A 411 -17.31 7.47 12.94
CA LYS A 411 -18.59 7.61 13.59
C LYS A 411 -19.50 6.44 13.19
N ASP A 412 -20.21 5.87 14.17
CA ASP A 412 -21.07 4.70 13.96
C ASP A 412 -20.32 3.53 13.28
N GLY A 413 -19.02 3.37 13.62
CA GLY A 413 -18.16 2.30 13.09
C GLY A 413 -17.73 2.46 11.64
N THR A 414 -17.95 3.63 11.01
CA THR A 414 -17.56 3.90 9.61
C THR A 414 -16.89 5.25 9.44
N TYR A 415 -16.40 5.52 8.23
CA TYR A 415 -15.68 6.75 7.89
C TYR A 415 -16.66 7.84 7.44
N HIS A 416 -16.49 9.05 7.97
CA HIS A 416 -17.21 10.23 7.54
C HIS A 416 -16.20 11.30 7.10
N VAL A 417 -16.13 11.57 5.81
CA VAL A 417 -15.22 12.57 5.25
C VAL A 417 -15.58 13.96 5.76
N GLN A 418 -14.64 14.65 6.37
CA GLN A 418 -14.79 16.01 6.88
C GLN A 418 -14.25 17.04 5.89
N GLN A 419 -13.13 16.70 5.23
CA GLN A 419 -12.47 17.59 4.29
C GLN A 419 -11.66 16.78 3.28
N ALA A 420 -11.72 17.19 2.02
CA ALA A 420 -10.75 16.77 0.99
C ALA A 420 -9.72 17.91 0.80
N VAL A 421 -8.44 17.56 0.91
CA VAL A 421 -7.32 18.47 0.68
C VAL A 421 -6.73 18.14 -0.68
N SER A 422 -6.69 19.10 -1.59
CA SER A 422 -6.17 18.89 -2.95
C SER A 422 -4.65 18.71 -2.93
N TRP A 423 -4.12 18.00 -3.93
CA TRP A 423 -2.71 17.66 -4.01
C TRP A 423 -1.75 18.86 -3.99
N ASP A 424 -2.14 19.98 -4.60
CA ASP A 424 -1.35 21.22 -4.63
C ASP A 424 -1.21 21.85 -3.23
N GLN A 425 -2.18 21.64 -2.35
CA GLN A 425 -2.12 22.07 -0.95
C GLN A 425 -1.22 21.18 -0.07
N THR A 426 -0.87 20.00 -0.55
CA THR A 426 0.02 19.07 0.17
C THR A 426 1.49 19.24 -0.21
N LEU A 427 1.81 20.07 -1.22
CA LEU A 427 3.16 20.28 -1.71
C LEU A 427 4.09 20.82 -0.62
N VAL A 428 5.20 20.13 -0.42
CA VAL A 428 6.33 20.56 0.41
C VAL A 428 7.57 20.77 -0.47
N PRO A 429 8.54 21.62 -0.08
CA PRO A 429 9.78 21.77 -0.83
C PRO A 429 10.50 20.43 -1.03
N PRO A 430 11.08 20.16 -2.20
CA PRO A 430 11.92 18.97 -2.39
C PRO A 430 13.19 19.08 -1.56
N ALA A 431 13.64 17.94 -1.00
CA ALA A 431 14.86 17.86 -0.20
C ALA A 431 15.78 16.72 -0.66
N CYS A 432 15.55 16.22 -1.87
CA CYS A 432 16.39 15.25 -2.52
C CYS A 432 17.47 15.95 -3.36
N HIS A 433 18.67 15.40 -3.33
CA HIS A 433 19.74 15.73 -4.26
C HIS A 433 20.24 14.42 -4.84
N PHE A 434 19.72 14.05 -6.03
CA PHE A 434 20.18 12.83 -6.68
C PHE A 434 21.69 12.90 -6.91
N PRO A 435 22.44 11.81 -6.63
CA PRO A 435 23.85 11.73 -7.00
C PRO A 435 24.01 12.01 -8.49
N ALA A 436 25.10 12.68 -8.87
CA ALA A 436 25.45 12.82 -10.28
C ALA A 436 25.56 11.43 -10.94
N ALA A 437 25.00 11.29 -12.14
CA ALA A 437 24.96 10.04 -12.88
C ALA A 437 26.36 9.60 -13.33
#